data_bfdd4e991422441280fdcb353337cb1b
#
_entry.id   bfdd4e991422441280fdcb353337cb1b
#
_cell.length_a   1.000
_cell.length_b   1.000
_cell.length_c   1.000
_cell.angle_alpha   90.00
_cell.angle_beta   90.00
_cell.angle_gamma   90.00
#
_symmetry.space_group_name_H-M   'P 1'
#
loop_
_entity.id
_entity.type
_entity.pdbx_description
1 polymer ?
#
loop_
_entity_poly.entity_id
_entity_poly.type
_entity_poly.pdbx_seq_one_letter_code
_entity_poly.pdbx_strand_id
1 'polypeptide(L)' 'MSKVEFAGYQCDITFGYYGNTRIAIKLVDPMVGPIATATINLPDEDLEGGYVMIKDYRENAGIKKALIKAGIIGYTYRK' A
#
# COMPACT_ATOMS: atom_id res chain seq x y z
N MET A 1 1.89 -0.83 -17.08
CA MET A 1 1.77 -0.36 -15.69
C MET A 1 0.50 -0.88 -15.06
N SER A 2 0.63 -1.39 -13.86
CA SER A 2 -0.51 -1.94 -13.15
C SER A 2 -1.33 -0.83 -12.51
N LYS A 3 -2.65 -0.98 -12.60
CA LYS A 3 -3.58 -0.12 -11.87
C LYS A 3 -4.15 -0.89 -10.70
N VAL A 4 -4.45 -0.20 -9.64
CA VAL A 4 -5.12 -0.78 -8.48
C VAL A 4 -6.51 -0.17 -8.37
N GLU A 5 -7.51 -1.03 -8.41
CA GLU A 5 -8.88 -0.59 -8.19
C GLU A 5 -9.18 -0.63 -6.69
N PHE A 6 -9.47 0.53 -6.13
CA PHE A 6 -9.77 0.63 -4.72
C PHE A 6 -10.76 1.76 -4.48
N ALA A 7 -11.77 1.49 -3.67
CA ALA A 7 -12.80 2.46 -3.29
C ALA A 7 -13.50 3.09 -4.49
N GLY A 8 -13.60 2.36 -5.60
CA GLY A 8 -14.23 2.85 -6.82
C GLY A 8 -13.31 3.65 -7.73
N TYR A 9 -12.03 3.75 -7.39
CA TYR A 9 -11.06 4.50 -8.19
C TYR A 9 -10.08 3.56 -8.86
N GLN A 10 -9.62 3.95 -10.04
CA GLN A 10 -8.52 3.29 -10.74
C GLN A 10 -7.26 4.06 -10.40
N CYS A 11 -6.43 3.50 -9.54
CA CYS A 11 -5.31 4.22 -8.96
C CYS A 11 -3.98 3.81 -9.58
N ASP A 12 -3.10 4.80 -9.75
CA ASP A 12 -1.69 4.56 -10.01
C ASP A 12 -0.98 4.31 -8.68
N ILE A 13 0.12 3.58 -8.74
CA ILE A 13 0.95 3.30 -7.57
C ILE A 13 2.11 4.27 -7.55
N THR A 14 2.33 4.89 -6.41
CA THR A 14 3.52 5.70 -6.16
C THR A 14 4.29 5.08 -5.02
N PHE A 15 5.57 4.81 -5.25
CA PHE A 15 6.46 4.27 -4.23
C PHE A 15 7.33 5.39 -3.67
N GLY A 16 7.54 5.36 -2.37
CA GLY A 16 8.43 6.28 -1.71
C GLY A 16 9.05 5.61 -0.51
N TYR A 17 9.70 6.40 0.33
CA TYR A 17 10.33 5.87 1.54
C TYR A 17 9.99 6.77 2.72
N TYR A 18 9.76 6.14 3.87
CA TYR A 18 9.69 6.87 5.13
C TYR A 18 11.11 7.27 5.56
N GLY A 19 11.22 8.15 6.54
CA GLY A 19 12.51 8.61 7.02
C GLY A 19 13.43 7.50 7.52
N ASN A 20 12.87 6.35 7.93
CA ASN A 20 13.65 5.18 8.36
C ASN A 20 13.91 4.20 7.20
N THR A 21 13.81 4.64 5.97
CA THR A 21 14.06 3.89 4.73
C THR A 21 13.05 2.77 4.44
N ARG A 22 11.98 2.65 5.21
CA ARG A 22 10.92 1.68 4.91
C ARG A 22 10.06 2.18 3.75
N ILE A 23 9.55 1.23 2.96
CA ILE A 23 8.80 1.54 1.74
C ILE A 23 7.42 2.11 2.09
N ALA A 24 7.04 3.18 1.41
CA ALA A 24 5.71 3.74 1.46
C ALA A 24 5.02 3.50 0.13
N ILE A 25 3.79 3.00 0.15
CA ILE A 25 2.99 2.74 -1.05
C ILE A 25 1.76 3.63 -1.00
N LYS A 26 1.58 4.43 -2.03
CA LYS A 26 0.44 5.35 -2.12
C LYS A 26 -0.36 5.06 -3.38
N LEU A 27 -1.68 5.20 -3.26
CA LEU A 27 -2.59 5.08 -4.38
C LEU A 27 -3.05 6.47 -4.79
N VAL A 28 -2.91 6.79 -6.06
CA VAL A 28 -3.24 8.12 -6.59
C VAL A 28 -4.10 7.95 -7.83
N ASP A 29 -5.27 8.58 -7.84
CA ASP A 29 -6.09 8.66 -9.04
C ASP A 29 -5.63 9.86 -9.85
N PRO A 30 -5.28 9.70 -11.14
CA PRO A 30 -4.75 10.80 -11.94
C PRO A 30 -5.68 12.01 -12.05
N MET A 31 -6.99 11.79 -11.91
CA MET A 31 -7.97 12.86 -12.04
C MET A 31 -8.36 13.47 -10.69
N VAL A 32 -8.32 12.68 -9.63
CA VAL A 32 -8.80 13.07 -8.31
C VAL A 32 -7.67 13.48 -7.39
N GLY A 33 -6.53 12.78 -7.48
CA GLY A 33 -5.40 13.01 -6.59
C GLY A 33 -5.19 11.83 -5.63
N PRO A 34 -4.52 12.07 -4.51
CA PRO A 34 -4.23 10.99 -3.56
C PRO A 34 -5.51 10.35 -3.02
N ILE A 35 -5.58 9.02 -3.09
CA ILE A 35 -6.74 8.25 -2.61
C ILE A 35 -6.44 7.62 -1.25
N ALA A 36 -5.28 6.98 -1.12
CA ALA A 36 -4.94 6.29 0.11
C ALA A 36 -3.44 6.07 0.22
N THR A 37 -2.95 6.00 1.46
CA THR A 37 -1.62 5.49 1.76
C THR A 37 -1.81 4.07 2.27
N ALA A 38 -1.28 3.10 1.53
CA ALA A 38 -1.53 1.68 1.80
C ALA A 38 -0.68 1.14 2.93
N THR A 39 0.46 1.76 3.20
CA THR A 39 1.39 1.29 4.23
C THR A 39 1.25 2.09 5.51
N ILE A 40 1.71 1.48 6.60
CA ILE A 40 1.84 2.17 7.89
C ILE A 40 3.28 2.01 8.35
N ASN A 41 3.85 3.07 8.92
CA ASN A 41 5.22 3.03 9.40
C ASN A 41 5.23 2.88 10.92
N LEU A 42 5.63 1.70 11.39
CA LEU A 42 5.80 1.41 12.81
C LEU A 42 7.28 1.15 13.05
N PRO A 43 8.07 2.20 13.32
CA PRO A 43 9.54 2.07 13.34
C PRO A 43 10.07 1.13 14.40
N ASP A 44 9.32 0.89 15.46
CA ASP A 44 9.74 -0.02 16.53
C ASP A 44 9.45 -1.48 16.24
N GLU A 45 8.75 -1.77 15.15
CA GLU A 45 8.45 -3.15 14.76
C GLU A 45 9.52 -3.69 13.85
N ASP A 46 9.91 -4.95 14.08
CA ASP A 46 10.86 -5.63 13.19
C ASP A 46 10.19 -5.95 11.87
N LEU A 47 10.89 -5.62 10.78
CA LEU A 47 10.37 -5.86 9.45
C LEU A 47 11.52 -6.30 8.56
N GLU A 48 11.39 -7.49 7.98
CA GLU A 48 12.40 -8.01 7.08
C GLU A 48 12.46 -7.21 5.79
N GLY A 49 13.64 -7.16 5.18
CA GLY A 49 13.81 -6.49 3.91
C GLY A 49 12.88 -7.05 2.85
N GLY A 50 12.27 -6.18 2.06
CA GLY A 50 11.32 -6.57 1.04
C GLY A 50 9.89 -6.74 1.53
N TYR A 51 9.63 -6.58 2.82
CA TYR A 51 8.30 -6.65 3.39
C TYR A 51 7.78 -5.26 3.69
N VAL A 52 6.47 -5.11 3.69
CA VAL A 52 5.81 -3.86 4.06
C VAL A 52 4.69 -4.16 5.04
N MET A 53 4.34 -3.17 5.85
CA MET A 53 3.19 -3.24 6.74
C MET A 53 2.03 -2.53 6.07
N ILE A 54 0.95 -3.27 5.81
CA ILE A 54 -0.21 -2.74 5.12
C ILE A 54 -1.27 -2.31 6.13
N LYS A 55 -1.76 -1.09 5.96
CA LYS A 55 -2.87 -0.58 6.75
C LYS A 55 -4.17 -1.01 6.07
N ASP A 56 -4.71 -2.15 6.49
CA ASP A 56 -5.90 -2.74 5.87
C ASP A 56 -7.08 -2.67 6.83
N TYR A 57 -7.35 -1.47 7.33
CA TYR A 57 -8.45 -1.26 8.25
C TYR A 57 -8.95 0.17 8.12
N ARG A 58 -10.11 0.45 8.72
CA ARG A 58 -10.79 1.75 8.66
C ARG A 58 -11.02 2.17 7.22
N GLU A 59 -10.56 3.36 6.85
CA GLU A 59 -10.74 3.88 5.49
C GLU A 59 -10.01 3.06 4.43
N ASN A 60 -9.05 2.23 4.85
CA ASN A 60 -8.27 1.39 3.94
C ASN A 60 -8.77 -0.05 3.86
N ALA A 61 -9.89 -0.38 4.49
CA ALA A 61 -10.38 -1.75 4.48
C ALA A 61 -10.50 -2.28 3.06
N GLY A 62 -9.90 -3.45 2.80
CA GLY A 62 -9.87 -4.07 1.48
C GLY A 62 -8.68 -3.72 0.62
N ILE A 63 -7.82 -2.81 1.07
CA ILE A 63 -6.69 -2.36 0.24
C ILE A 63 -5.64 -3.47 0.03
N LYS A 64 -5.43 -4.32 1.03
CA LYS A 64 -4.49 -5.44 0.90
C LYS A 64 -4.89 -6.37 -0.24
N LYS A 65 -6.18 -6.71 -0.29
CA LYS A 65 -6.72 -7.57 -1.34
C LYS A 65 -6.56 -6.92 -2.71
N ALA A 66 -6.81 -5.62 -2.79
CA ALA A 66 -6.67 -4.89 -4.04
C ALA A 66 -5.22 -4.90 -4.54
N LEU A 67 -4.25 -4.73 -3.63
CA LEU A 67 -2.84 -4.75 -3.99
C LEU A 67 -2.38 -6.13 -4.43
N ILE A 68 -2.86 -7.18 -3.77
CA ILE A 68 -2.55 -8.56 -4.15
C ILE A 68 -3.11 -8.84 -5.54
N LYS A 69 -4.36 -8.46 -5.79
CA LYS A 69 -5.01 -8.67 -7.09
C LYS A 69 -4.26 -7.97 -8.21
N ALA A 70 -3.70 -6.80 -7.94
CA ALA A 70 -2.95 -6.04 -8.93
C ALA A 70 -1.51 -6.54 -9.09
N GLY A 71 -1.08 -7.49 -8.27
CA GLY A 71 0.27 -8.02 -8.33
C GLY A 71 1.33 -7.11 -7.72
N ILE A 72 0.92 -6.13 -6.93
CA ILE A 72 1.84 -5.18 -6.31
C ILE A 72 2.55 -5.79 -5.11
N ILE A 73 1.83 -6.58 -4.32
CA ILE A 73 2.40 -7.27 -3.16
C ILE A 73 2.08 -8.76 -3.24
N GLY A 74 2.88 -9.56 -2.56
CA GLY A 74 2.65 -10.99 -2.46
C GLY A 74 1.63 -11.33 -1.40
N TYR A 75 1.27 -12.60 -1.35
CA TYR A 75 0.26 -13.09 -0.42
C TYR A 75 0.88 -13.60 0.88
N THR A 76 1.98 -13.03 1.29
CA THR A 76 2.65 -13.41 2.52
C THR A 76 2.31 -12.42 3.61
N TYR A 77 1.95 -12.92 4.79
CA TYR A 77 1.76 -12.03 5.92
C TYR A 77 2.33 -12.67 7.18
N ARG A 78 2.59 -11.84 8.16
CA ARG A 78 3.14 -12.25 9.45
C ARG A 78 2.31 -11.64 10.56
N LYS A 79 2.20 -12.38 11.59
CA LYS A 79 1.57 -11.90 12.81
C LYS A 79 2.60 -11.37 13.77
#